data_d8807f4a788560bc7f1b79fc09eba997
#
_entry.id   d8807f4a788560bc7f1b79fc09eba997
#
_cell.length_a   1.000
_cell.length_b   1.000
_cell.length_c   1.000
_cell.angle_alpha   90.00
_cell.angle_beta   90.00
_cell.angle_gamma   90.00
#
_symmetry.space_group_name_H-M   'P 1'
#
loop_
_entity.id
_entity.type
_entity.pdbx_description
1 polymer ?
#
loop_
_entity_poly.entity_id
_entity_poly.type
_entity_poly.pdbx_seq_one_letter_code
_entity_poly.pdbx_strand_id
1 'polypeptide(L)'
;KAELQERGIQVYEKGHPDILKREDYAFIVKNPGIKYTVPFVNYFVQHQVKIVTEVEIGYRYASHFHYGAITGTNGKTTITTMLYEMLQRKGNAIVAGNIGFPLSALAYDFEEEEKYVALELSNFQLLGIETFAPEVSVVCNLAPDHLDYMPSVEAYYESKMRIYENCQKEDWFLRNVDDPTVVAYAKNIPCTTIDFSLTRQDVDLYRKDGKVWLV
;
A
#
# COMPACT_ATOMS: atom_id res chain seq x y z
N LYS A 1 23.57 14.78 -2.37
CA LYS A 1 24.69 13.91 -2.77
C LYS A 1 25.77 13.89 -1.74
N ALA A 2 26.35 15.07 -1.39
CA ALA A 2 27.42 15.18 -0.40
C ALA A 2 27.02 14.48 0.92
N GLU A 3 25.85 14.77 1.45
CA GLU A 3 25.33 14.17 2.69
C GLU A 3 25.27 12.62 2.63
N LEU A 4 24.79 12.04 1.52
CA LEU A 4 24.74 10.59 1.36
C LEU A 4 26.13 9.98 1.29
N GLN A 5 27.08 10.67 0.61
CA GLN A 5 28.47 10.22 0.53
C GLN A 5 29.19 10.30 1.88
N GLU A 6 28.91 11.32 2.69
CA GLU A 6 29.42 11.45 4.06
C GLU A 6 28.95 10.31 4.96
N ARG A 7 27.76 9.76 4.69
CA ARG A 7 27.21 8.55 5.35
C ARG A 7 27.73 7.23 4.75
N GLY A 8 28.70 7.29 3.83
CA GLY A 8 29.26 6.11 3.17
C GLY A 8 28.37 5.52 2.07
N ILE A 9 27.31 6.21 1.64
CA ILE A 9 26.41 5.76 0.60
C ILE A 9 26.97 6.11 -0.77
N GLN A 10 27.13 5.11 -1.63
CA GLN A 10 27.62 5.29 -2.98
C GLN A 10 26.48 5.81 -3.88
N VAL A 11 26.70 6.96 -4.53
CA VAL A 11 25.69 7.66 -5.33
C VAL A 11 26.08 7.71 -6.80
N TYR A 12 25.21 7.22 -7.67
CA TYR A 12 25.35 7.22 -9.13
C TYR A 12 24.31 8.16 -9.75
N GLU A 13 24.72 9.24 -10.41
CA GLU A 13 23.82 10.29 -10.94
C GLU A 13 23.58 10.16 -12.45
N LYS A 14 24.42 9.44 -13.18
CA LYS A 14 24.37 9.35 -14.65
C LYS A 14 23.92 7.97 -15.14
N GLY A 15 22.88 7.42 -14.53
CA GLY A 15 22.34 6.11 -14.87
C GLY A 15 22.78 5.01 -13.91
N HIS A 16 22.62 3.77 -14.35
CA HIS A 16 22.86 2.57 -13.55
C HIS A 16 24.03 1.78 -14.15
N PRO A 17 25.26 1.95 -13.65
CA PRO A 17 26.42 1.22 -14.18
C PRO A 17 26.28 -0.29 -13.95
N ASP A 18 26.83 -1.09 -14.86
CA ASP A 18 26.69 -2.55 -14.83
C ASP A 18 27.25 -3.20 -13.56
N ILE A 19 28.21 -2.55 -12.88
CA ILE A 19 28.72 -3.03 -11.58
C ILE A 19 27.64 -3.16 -10.50
N LEU A 20 26.49 -2.51 -10.68
CA LEU A 20 25.32 -2.64 -9.79
C LEU A 20 24.45 -3.84 -10.12
N LYS A 21 24.64 -4.50 -11.25
CA LYS A 21 23.93 -5.74 -11.63
C LYS A 21 24.57 -6.93 -10.92
N ARG A 22 24.19 -7.10 -9.66
CA ARG A 22 24.69 -8.17 -8.77
C ARG A 22 23.50 -8.93 -8.19
N GLU A 23 23.68 -10.20 -7.90
CA GLU A 23 22.65 -11.10 -7.37
C GLU A 23 22.71 -11.25 -5.85
N ASP A 24 23.77 -10.75 -5.23
CA ASP A 24 24.04 -10.87 -3.80
C ASP A 24 23.40 -9.75 -2.95
N TYR A 25 22.53 -8.93 -3.53
CA TYR A 25 21.72 -7.98 -2.76
C TYR A 25 20.64 -8.71 -1.96
N ALA A 26 20.46 -8.31 -0.70
CA ALA A 26 19.35 -8.80 0.12
C ALA A 26 17.98 -8.42 -0.49
N PHE A 27 17.90 -7.22 -1.04
CA PHE A 27 16.75 -6.70 -1.80
C PHE A 27 17.12 -5.41 -2.54
N ILE A 28 16.29 -5.04 -3.51
CA ILE A 28 16.34 -3.76 -4.22
C ILE A 28 15.12 -2.93 -3.83
N VAL A 29 15.32 -1.69 -3.44
CA VAL A 29 14.21 -0.74 -3.25
C VAL A 29 14.00 0.03 -4.54
N LYS A 30 12.82 -0.15 -5.14
CA LYS A 30 12.46 0.46 -6.42
C LYS A 30 11.47 1.60 -6.21
N ASN A 31 11.71 2.75 -6.88
CA ASN A 31 10.67 3.76 -7.00
C ASN A 31 9.43 3.15 -7.69
N PRO A 32 8.21 3.29 -7.12
CA PRO A 32 6.99 2.69 -7.66
C PRO A 32 6.74 2.99 -9.14
N GLY A 33 7.01 4.23 -9.60
CA GLY A 33 6.79 4.66 -10.98
C GLY A 33 7.74 4.06 -12.03
N ILE A 34 8.83 3.40 -11.62
CA ILE A 34 9.74 2.74 -12.56
C ILE A 34 9.17 1.37 -12.97
N LYS A 35 9.01 1.13 -14.27
CA LYS A 35 8.51 -0.15 -14.79
C LYS A 35 9.47 -1.30 -14.52
N TYR A 36 8.96 -2.48 -14.20
CA TYR A 36 9.75 -3.70 -14.05
C TYR A 36 10.42 -4.15 -15.37
N THR A 37 9.91 -3.68 -16.51
CA THR A 37 10.47 -3.94 -17.86
C THR A 37 11.68 -3.07 -18.22
N VAL A 38 12.00 -2.03 -17.43
CA VAL A 38 13.22 -1.25 -17.63
C VAL A 38 14.44 -2.16 -17.54
N PRO A 39 15.39 -2.16 -18.50
CA PRO A 39 16.45 -3.15 -18.58
C PRO A 39 17.25 -3.36 -17.29
N PHE A 40 17.53 -2.30 -16.55
CA PHE A 40 18.23 -2.39 -15.27
C PHE A 40 17.40 -3.12 -14.20
N VAL A 41 16.11 -2.80 -14.07
CA VAL A 41 15.21 -3.45 -13.10
C VAL A 41 14.91 -4.88 -13.53
N ASN A 42 14.68 -5.09 -14.82
CA ASN A 42 14.39 -6.41 -15.37
C ASN A 42 15.52 -7.41 -15.16
N TYR A 43 16.77 -6.94 -15.12
CA TYR A 43 17.91 -7.80 -14.73
C TYR A 43 17.64 -8.48 -13.38
N PHE A 44 17.24 -7.73 -12.36
CA PHE A 44 16.97 -8.28 -11.02
C PHE A 44 15.73 -9.18 -10.99
N VAL A 45 14.71 -8.86 -11.78
CA VAL A 45 13.54 -9.74 -11.95
C VAL A 45 13.96 -11.10 -12.49
N GLN A 46 14.78 -11.12 -13.56
CA GLN A 46 15.24 -12.37 -14.21
C GLN A 46 16.15 -13.20 -13.31
N HIS A 47 16.90 -12.56 -12.41
CA HIS A 47 17.79 -13.22 -11.46
C HIS A 47 17.16 -13.46 -10.09
N GLN A 48 15.82 -13.27 -9.98
CA GLN A 48 15.04 -13.52 -8.75
C GLN A 48 15.54 -12.76 -7.51
N VAL A 49 16.19 -11.61 -7.73
CA VAL A 49 16.55 -10.70 -6.63
C VAL A 49 15.29 -10.00 -6.16
N LYS A 50 15.05 -10.00 -4.86
CA LYS A 50 13.88 -9.35 -4.26
C LYS A 50 13.81 -7.86 -4.59
N ILE A 51 12.66 -7.41 -5.10
CA ILE A 51 12.40 -6.01 -5.41
C ILE A 51 11.21 -5.53 -4.58
N VAL A 52 11.45 -4.60 -3.69
CA VAL A 52 10.44 -4.03 -2.81
C VAL A 52 10.23 -2.54 -3.10
N THR A 53 9.17 -1.97 -2.53
CA THR A 53 8.93 -0.53 -2.55
C THR A 53 9.25 0.10 -1.20
N GLU A 54 9.30 1.40 -1.16
CA GLU A 54 9.57 2.21 0.03
C GLU A 54 8.59 1.89 1.18
N VAL A 55 7.32 1.61 0.86
CA VAL A 55 6.28 1.24 1.84
C VAL A 55 6.65 -0.03 2.59
N GLU A 56 7.18 -1.04 1.90
CA GLU A 56 7.64 -2.28 2.54
C GLU A 56 8.77 -2.01 3.55
N ILE A 57 9.71 -1.12 3.19
CA ILE A 57 10.81 -0.76 4.08
C ILE A 57 10.30 0.00 5.31
N GLY A 58 9.42 1.00 5.09
CA GLY A 58 8.80 1.75 6.18
C GLY A 58 8.04 0.85 7.13
N TYR A 59 7.27 -0.10 6.61
CA TYR A 59 6.54 -1.08 7.42
C TYR A 59 7.46 -1.99 8.23
N ARG A 60 8.52 -2.54 7.63
CA ARG A 60 9.49 -3.39 8.37
C ARG A 60 10.16 -2.65 9.51
N TYR A 61 10.41 -1.37 9.33
CA TYR A 61 11.04 -0.52 10.35
C TYR A 61 10.06 -0.12 11.46
N ALA A 62 8.80 0.09 11.12
CA ALA A 62 7.74 0.52 12.04
C ALA A 62 6.54 -0.44 12.05
N SER A 63 6.78 -1.75 12.16
CA SER A 63 5.72 -2.76 12.25
C SER A 63 4.85 -2.65 13.50
N HIS A 64 5.28 -1.88 14.48
CA HIS A 64 4.54 -1.54 15.71
C HIS A 64 3.53 -0.39 15.54
N PHE A 65 3.52 0.29 14.39
CA PHE A 65 2.48 1.28 14.09
C PHE A 65 1.16 0.60 13.76
N HIS A 66 0.06 1.30 13.97
CA HIS A 66 -1.30 0.85 13.64
C HIS A 66 -1.71 1.36 12.26
N TYR A 67 -1.89 0.48 11.31
CA TYR A 67 -2.12 0.83 9.90
C TYR A 67 -3.56 0.69 9.47
N GLY A 68 -4.18 1.82 9.06
CA GLY A 68 -5.37 1.83 8.22
C GLY A 68 -4.98 2.10 6.77
N ALA A 69 -5.01 1.08 5.91
CA ALA A 69 -4.51 1.14 4.54
C ALA A 69 -5.65 1.30 3.53
N ILE A 70 -5.52 2.25 2.63
CA ILE A 70 -6.54 2.61 1.64
C ILE A 70 -5.96 2.50 0.22
N THR A 71 -6.63 1.73 -0.64
CA THR A 71 -6.40 1.71 -2.07
C THR A 71 -7.72 1.78 -2.85
N GLY A 72 -7.63 1.81 -4.16
CA GLY A 72 -8.76 1.91 -5.09
C GLY A 72 -8.36 2.68 -6.35
N THR A 73 -9.23 2.74 -7.33
CA THR A 73 -8.99 3.58 -8.51
C THR A 73 -9.24 5.05 -8.15
N ASN A 74 -10.39 5.35 -7.56
CA ASN A 74 -10.80 6.71 -7.19
C ASN A 74 -11.09 6.83 -5.70
N GLY A 75 -11.02 8.08 -5.16
CA GLY A 75 -11.43 8.40 -3.81
C GLY A 75 -10.39 8.09 -2.71
N LYS A 76 -9.26 7.46 -3.02
CA LYS A 76 -8.21 7.12 -2.06
C LYS A 76 -7.84 8.30 -1.17
N THR A 77 -7.40 9.40 -1.77
CA THR A 77 -6.93 10.61 -1.06
C THR A 77 -8.00 11.18 -0.13
N THR A 78 -9.24 11.25 -0.61
CA THR A 78 -10.36 11.75 0.21
C THR A 78 -10.57 10.86 1.44
N ILE A 79 -10.64 9.54 1.25
CA ILE A 79 -10.88 8.59 2.35
C ILE A 79 -9.68 8.58 3.32
N THR A 80 -8.45 8.60 2.80
CA THR A 80 -7.25 8.66 3.65
C THR A 80 -7.19 9.93 4.48
N THR A 81 -7.52 11.08 3.88
CA THR A 81 -7.59 12.35 4.62
C THR A 81 -8.66 12.32 5.69
N MET A 82 -9.86 11.80 5.38
CA MET A 82 -10.93 11.67 6.37
C MET A 82 -10.55 10.74 7.51
N LEU A 83 -9.90 9.61 7.22
CA LEU A 83 -9.40 8.68 8.24
C LEU A 83 -8.36 9.37 9.13
N TYR A 84 -7.41 10.08 8.53
CA TYR A 84 -6.41 10.84 9.28
C TYR A 84 -7.04 11.87 10.24
N GLU A 85 -8.00 12.67 9.78
CA GLU A 85 -8.72 13.64 10.60
C GLU A 85 -9.49 12.97 11.76
N MET A 86 -10.02 11.77 11.53
CA MET A 86 -10.68 11.00 12.58
C MET A 86 -9.67 10.44 13.60
N LEU A 87 -8.54 9.91 13.14
CA LEU A 87 -7.50 9.36 13.98
C LEU A 87 -6.78 10.44 14.81
N GLN A 88 -6.66 11.66 14.28
CA GLN A 88 -6.08 12.78 15.03
C GLN A 88 -6.82 13.08 16.35
N ARG A 89 -8.09 12.73 16.45
CA ARG A 89 -8.88 12.87 17.69
C ARG A 89 -8.41 11.90 18.79
N LYS A 90 -7.75 10.80 18.41
CA LYS A 90 -7.09 9.89 19.34
C LYS A 90 -5.70 10.39 19.78
N GLY A 91 -5.07 11.27 19.01
CA GLY A 91 -3.67 11.65 19.12
C GLY A 91 -2.74 10.71 18.36
N ASN A 92 -1.50 11.13 18.17
CA ASN A 92 -0.44 10.36 17.50
C ASN A 92 -0.76 9.85 16.08
N ALA A 93 -1.66 10.52 15.34
CA ALA A 93 -1.98 10.15 13.98
C ALA A 93 -1.03 10.78 12.96
N ILE A 94 -0.67 10.01 11.93
CA ILE A 94 0.12 10.47 10.78
C ILE A 94 -0.55 10.03 9.47
N VAL A 95 -0.23 10.73 8.38
CA VAL A 95 -0.64 10.37 7.02
C VAL A 95 0.58 10.09 6.18
N ALA A 96 0.56 8.99 5.43
CA ALA A 96 1.73 8.53 4.68
C ALA A 96 1.36 7.81 3.37
N GLY A 97 2.37 7.50 2.59
CA GLY A 97 2.29 6.65 1.40
C GLY A 97 2.25 7.44 0.10
N ASN A 98 1.21 7.24 -0.69
CA ASN A 98 1.04 7.94 -1.97
C ASN A 98 0.67 9.43 -1.81
N ILE A 99 0.28 9.84 -0.61
CA ILE A 99 0.08 11.23 -0.18
C ILE A 99 0.86 11.48 1.11
N GLY A 100 1.08 12.75 1.44
CA GLY A 100 1.84 13.13 2.63
C GLY A 100 3.32 12.87 2.50
N PHE A 101 3.92 12.28 3.52
CA PHE A 101 5.34 11.93 3.55
C PHE A 101 5.55 10.44 3.22
N PRO A 102 6.74 10.06 2.71
CA PRO A 102 7.10 8.65 2.59
C PRO A 102 7.01 7.94 3.93
N LEU A 103 6.45 6.71 3.93
CA LEU A 103 6.29 5.94 5.17
C LEU A 103 7.64 5.68 5.85
N SER A 104 8.69 5.39 5.08
CA SER A 104 10.03 5.14 5.62
C SER A 104 10.65 6.34 6.34
N ALA A 105 10.34 7.57 5.89
CA ALA A 105 10.79 8.78 6.57
C ALA A 105 10.11 8.93 7.93
N LEU A 106 8.77 8.78 7.97
CA LEU A 106 8.01 8.87 9.22
C LEU A 106 8.35 7.71 10.18
N ALA A 107 8.59 6.52 9.67
CA ALA A 107 9.04 5.38 10.45
C ALA A 107 10.39 5.64 11.13
N TYR A 108 11.30 6.32 10.45
CA TYR A 108 12.59 6.75 11.03
C TYR A 108 12.43 7.87 12.04
N ASP A 109 11.62 8.90 11.71
CA ASP A 109 11.42 10.07 12.59
C ASP A 109 10.70 9.70 13.91
N PHE A 110 9.88 8.66 13.90
CA PHE A 110 9.04 8.23 15.02
C PHE A 110 9.34 6.80 15.50
N GLU A 111 10.57 6.33 15.33
CA GLU A 111 11.02 4.95 15.62
C GLU A 111 10.59 4.42 16.99
N GLU A 112 10.61 5.27 18.02
CA GLU A 112 10.29 4.93 19.41
C GLU A 112 8.83 5.22 19.80
N GLU A 113 8.01 5.68 18.86
CA GLU A 113 6.65 6.12 19.13
C GLU A 113 5.61 5.20 18.50
N GLU A 114 4.51 5.00 19.20
CA GLU A 114 3.32 4.35 18.64
C GLU A 114 2.51 5.36 17.81
N LYS A 115 2.19 5.03 16.55
CA LYS A 115 1.46 5.90 15.62
C LYS A 115 0.25 5.20 15.01
N TYR A 116 -0.83 5.96 14.82
CA TYR A 116 -1.95 5.57 13.97
C TYR A 116 -1.73 6.14 12.58
N VAL A 117 -1.62 5.28 11.57
CA VAL A 117 -1.25 5.65 10.21
C VAL A 117 -2.44 5.55 9.28
N ALA A 118 -2.86 6.68 8.73
CA ALA A 118 -3.73 6.69 7.54
C ALA A 118 -2.84 6.57 6.30
N LEU A 119 -2.82 5.39 5.68
CA LEU A 119 -1.88 5.04 4.62
C LEU A 119 -2.58 4.94 3.26
N GLU A 120 -2.27 5.87 2.35
CA GLU A 120 -2.72 5.75 0.96
C GLU A 120 -1.76 4.89 0.14
N LEU A 121 -2.28 3.90 -0.57
CA LEU A 121 -1.47 3.01 -1.41
C LEU A 121 -1.92 3.03 -2.87
N SER A 122 -0.96 3.28 -3.76
CA SER A 122 -1.12 3.03 -5.19
C SER A 122 -0.92 1.54 -5.51
N ASN A 123 -1.43 1.09 -6.66
CA ASN A 123 -1.12 -0.25 -7.17
C ASN A 123 0.38 -0.48 -7.37
N PHE A 124 1.14 0.56 -7.77
CA PHE A 124 2.58 0.47 -7.97
C PHE A 124 3.36 0.24 -6.66
N GLN A 125 2.89 0.80 -5.55
CA GLN A 125 3.45 0.54 -4.23
C GLN A 125 3.13 -0.87 -3.77
N LEU A 126 1.88 -1.32 -3.97
CA LEU A 126 1.42 -2.67 -3.63
C LEU A 126 2.13 -3.78 -4.42
N LEU A 127 2.60 -3.51 -5.65
CA LEU A 127 3.40 -4.48 -6.40
C LEU A 127 4.73 -4.86 -5.73
N GLY A 128 5.24 -4.04 -4.81
CA GLY A 128 6.51 -4.27 -4.13
C GLY A 128 6.38 -4.48 -2.62
N ILE A 129 5.22 -4.93 -2.13
CA ILE A 129 5.09 -5.41 -0.75
C ILE A 129 5.48 -6.89 -0.65
N GLU A 130 5.98 -7.30 0.50
CA GLU A 130 6.37 -8.68 0.80
C GLU A 130 5.81 -9.14 2.16
N THR A 131 5.93 -8.29 3.18
CA THR A 131 5.48 -8.58 4.55
C THR A 131 4.43 -7.59 5.07
N PHE A 132 4.17 -6.52 4.33
CA PHE A 132 3.21 -5.50 4.70
C PHE A 132 1.84 -6.11 5.01
N ALA A 133 1.37 -5.92 6.23
CA ALA A 133 0.09 -6.41 6.75
C ALA A 133 -0.59 -5.31 7.57
N PRO A 134 -1.54 -4.55 7.03
CA PRO A 134 -2.26 -3.54 7.78
C PRO A 134 -3.35 -4.17 8.65
N GLU A 135 -3.59 -3.62 9.85
CA GLU A 135 -4.69 -4.04 10.73
C GLU A 135 -6.07 -3.83 10.11
N VAL A 136 -6.22 -2.74 9.33
CA VAL A 136 -7.43 -2.43 8.60
C VAL A 136 -7.09 -2.06 7.17
N SER A 137 -7.74 -2.70 6.22
CA SER A 137 -7.56 -2.42 4.79
C SER A 137 -8.87 -2.21 4.06
N VAL A 138 -8.86 -1.37 3.01
CA VAL A 138 -10.02 -1.14 2.16
C VAL A 138 -9.62 -0.95 0.70
N VAL A 139 -10.39 -1.55 -0.20
CA VAL A 139 -10.39 -1.24 -1.63
C VAL A 139 -11.65 -0.44 -1.93
N CYS A 140 -11.51 0.86 -2.17
CA CYS A 140 -12.66 1.77 -2.31
C CYS A 140 -13.55 1.42 -3.52
N ASN A 141 -12.91 1.21 -4.67
CA ASN A 141 -13.54 0.85 -5.95
C ASN A 141 -12.48 0.39 -6.95
N LEU A 142 -12.92 -0.25 -8.03
CA LEU A 142 -12.09 -0.68 -9.14
C LEU A 142 -12.69 -0.22 -10.47
N ALA A 143 -11.89 0.51 -11.25
CA ALA A 143 -12.18 0.87 -12.64
C ALA A 143 -10.89 0.79 -13.48
N PRO A 144 -10.94 0.58 -14.79
CA PRO A 144 -9.75 0.51 -15.63
C PRO A 144 -8.91 1.79 -15.53
N ASP A 145 -7.61 1.64 -15.26
CA ASP A 145 -6.65 2.74 -15.19
C ASP A 145 -5.22 2.20 -15.42
N HIS A 146 -4.27 3.07 -15.68
CA HIS A 146 -2.83 2.76 -15.81
C HIS A 146 -2.49 1.63 -16.81
N LEU A 147 -3.26 1.46 -17.87
CA LEU A 147 -3.05 0.41 -18.89
C LEU A 147 -1.80 0.63 -19.75
N ASP A 148 -1.19 1.80 -19.66
CA ASP A 148 0.12 2.11 -20.23
C ASP A 148 1.28 1.48 -19.43
N TYR A 149 1.03 1.11 -18.18
CA TYR A 149 2.00 0.51 -17.27
C TYR A 149 1.70 -0.97 -16.99
N MET A 150 0.44 -1.30 -16.73
CA MET A 150 0.00 -2.65 -16.36
C MET A 150 -0.21 -3.53 -17.60
N PRO A 151 0.10 -4.81 -17.53
CA PRO A 151 -0.06 -5.72 -18.68
C PRO A 151 -1.53 -5.94 -19.07
N SER A 152 -2.47 -5.81 -18.15
CA SER A 152 -3.92 -5.91 -18.39
C SER A 152 -4.72 -5.23 -17.27
N VAL A 153 -6.02 -5.08 -17.47
CA VAL A 153 -6.98 -4.59 -16.47
C VAL A 153 -7.03 -5.52 -15.26
N GLU A 154 -7.03 -6.82 -15.51
CA GLU A 154 -7.05 -7.86 -14.48
C GLU A 154 -5.82 -7.75 -13.58
N ALA A 155 -4.62 -7.66 -14.16
CA ALA A 155 -3.38 -7.48 -13.41
C ALA A 155 -3.37 -6.18 -12.57
N TYR A 156 -4.01 -5.12 -13.09
CA TYR A 156 -4.18 -3.88 -12.34
C TYR A 156 -5.10 -4.10 -11.11
N TYR A 157 -6.23 -4.77 -11.27
CA TYR A 157 -7.15 -5.07 -10.17
C TYR A 157 -6.50 -5.99 -9.13
N GLU A 158 -5.88 -7.07 -9.58
CA GLU A 158 -5.15 -8.01 -8.71
C GLU A 158 -4.04 -7.31 -7.91
N SER A 159 -3.31 -6.38 -8.53
CA SER A 159 -2.27 -5.62 -7.83
C SER A 159 -2.80 -4.82 -6.63
N LYS A 160 -4.06 -4.34 -6.69
CA LYS A 160 -4.70 -3.64 -5.57
C LYS A 160 -5.17 -4.59 -4.48
N MET A 161 -5.61 -5.80 -4.84
CA MET A 161 -6.04 -6.81 -3.87
C MET A 161 -4.88 -7.32 -3.00
N ARG A 162 -3.63 -7.09 -3.40
CA ARG A 162 -2.47 -7.36 -2.56
C ARG A 162 -2.48 -6.64 -1.21
N ILE A 163 -3.31 -5.61 -1.05
CA ILE A 163 -3.39 -4.82 0.19
C ILE A 163 -3.70 -5.68 1.43
N TYR A 164 -4.38 -6.81 1.27
CA TYR A 164 -4.72 -7.74 2.36
C TYR A 164 -3.95 -9.07 2.29
N GLU A 165 -3.02 -9.26 1.35
CA GLU A 165 -2.41 -10.58 1.08
C GLU A 165 -1.69 -11.21 2.28
N ASN A 166 -1.14 -10.37 3.18
CA ASN A 166 -0.39 -10.80 4.35
C ASN A 166 -1.18 -10.60 5.67
N CYS A 167 -2.39 -10.05 5.61
CA CYS A 167 -3.22 -9.81 6.79
C CYS A 167 -3.50 -11.11 7.55
N GLN A 168 -3.60 -11.01 8.86
CA GLN A 168 -3.88 -12.12 9.76
C GLN A 168 -5.37 -12.18 10.07
N LYS A 169 -5.81 -13.25 10.71
CA LYS A 169 -7.23 -13.48 11.03
C LYS A 169 -7.86 -12.36 11.87
N GLU A 170 -7.05 -11.73 12.70
CA GLU A 170 -7.42 -10.64 13.62
C GLU A 170 -7.53 -9.29 12.91
N ASP A 171 -7.00 -9.17 11.69
CA ASP A 171 -7.07 -7.97 10.88
C ASP A 171 -8.41 -7.86 10.14
N TRP A 172 -8.68 -6.70 9.54
CA TRP A 172 -9.96 -6.40 8.93
C TRP A 172 -9.80 -5.93 7.48
N PHE A 173 -10.60 -6.53 6.59
CA PHE A 173 -10.77 -6.04 5.23
C PHE A 173 -12.19 -5.51 5.02
N LEU A 174 -12.32 -4.21 4.76
CA LEU A 174 -13.58 -3.58 4.43
C LEU A 174 -13.86 -3.73 2.94
N ARG A 175 -14.89 -4.54 2.60
CA ARG A 175 -15.27 -4.84 1.22
C ARG A 175 -16.46 -4.01 0.78
N ASN A 176 -16.27 -3.21 -0.25
CA ASN A 176 -17.35 -2.45 -0.89
C ASN A 176 -18.20 -3.39 -1.75
N VAL A 177 -19.38 -3.80 -1.25
CA VAL A 177 -20.29 -4.70 -2.00
C VAL A 177 -21.20 -3.97 -2.99
N ASP A 178 -21.17 -2.65 -3.03
CA ASP A 178 -21.82 -1.86 -4.08
C ASP A 178 -20.99 -1.84 -5.39
N ASP A 179 -19.70 -2.22 -5.32
CA ASP A 179 -18.83 -2.35 -6.50
C ASP A 179 -18.69 -3.84 -6.88
N PRO A 180 -19.33 -4.29 -7.96
CA PRO A 180 -19.28 -5.69 -8.37
C PRO A 180 -17.88 -6.16 -8.78
N THR A 181 -17.01 -5.22 -9.22
CA THR A 181 -15.63 -5.53 -9.56
C THR A 181 -14.80 -5.81 -8.30
N VAL A 182 -14.99 -5.01 -7.24
CA VAL A 182 -14.36 -5.28 -5.93
C VAL A 182 -14.79 -6.66 -5.43
N VAL A 183 -16.08 -6.98 -5.46
CA VAL A 183 -16.61 -8.29 -5.04
C VAL A 183 -16.00 -9.43 -5.87
N ALA A 184 -15.88 -9.26 -7.19
CA ALA A 184 -15.36 -10.28 -8.10
C ALA A 184 -13.86 -10.57 -7.87
N TYR A 185 -13.07 -9.56 -7.50
CA TYR A 185 -11.63 -9.69 -7.30
C TYR A 185 -11.20 -9.92 -5.84
N ALA A 186 -12.03 -9.57 -4.86
CA ALA A 186 -11.77 -9.81 -3.44
C ALA A 186 -11.97 -11.30 -3.10
N LYS A 187 -10.95 -12.10 -3.39
CA LYS A 187 -10.95 -13.57 -3.20
C LYS A 187 -9.88 -14.01 -2.21
N ASN A 188 -10.07 -15.17 -1.60
CA ASN A 188 -9.10 -15.78 -0.68
C ASN A 188 -8.62 -14.82 0.41
N ILE A 189 -9.54 -14.03 0.97
CA ILE A 189 -9.25 -13.04 1.99
C ILE A 189 -8.82 -13.77 3.27
N PRO A 190 -7.60 -13.54 3.80
CA PRO A 190 -7.10 -14.29 4.95
C PRO A 190 -7.61 -13.76 6.29
N CYS A 191 -8.13 -12.55 6.33
CA CYS A 191 -8.58 -11.82 7.52
C CYS A 191 -10.10 -11.73 7.62
N THR A 192 -10.59 -11.13 8.70
CA THR A 192 -12.01 -10.86 8.89
C THR A 192 -12.51 -9.83 7.88
N THR A 193 -13.59 -10.16 7.18
CA THR A 193 -14.20 -9.25 6.19
C THR A 193 -15.41 -8.56 6.80
N ILE A 194 -15.49 -7.23 6.58
CA ILE A 194 -16.67 -6.41 6.85
C ILE A 194 -17.23 -5.93 5.52
N ASP A 195 -18.43 -6.39 5.16
CA ASP A 195 -19.13 -5.93 3.98
C ASP A 195 -19.82 -4.59 4.25
N PHE A 196 -19.60 -3.60 3.40
CA PHE A 196 -20.29 -2.32 3.53
C PHE A 196 -21.03 -1.92 2.25
N SER A 197 -22.15 -1.20 2.43
CA SER A 197 -22.99 -0.73 1.34
C SER A 197 -23.68 0.60 1.68
N LEU A 198 -23.83 1.44 0.65
CA LEU A 198 -24.67 2.66 0.72
C LEU A 198 -26.12 2.39 0.28
N THR A 199 -26.38 1.24 -0.38
CA THR A 199 -27.64 0.92 -1.04
C THR A 199 -28.36 -0.27 -0.39
N ARG A 200 -27.63 -1.20 0.24
CA ARG A 200 -28.13 -2.42 0.88
C ARG A 200 -28.10 -2.29 2.40
N GLN A 201 -28.97 -3.05 3.10
CA GLN A 201 -29.04 -3.10 4.57
C GLN A 201 -28.84 -4.51 5.13
N ASP A 202 -28.60 -5.49 4.26
CA ASP A 202 -28.33 -6.90 4.57
C ASP A 202 -26.80 -7.20 4.59
N VAL A 203 -26.03 -6.25 5.10
CA VAL A 203 -24.56 -6.28 5.18
C VAL A 203 -24.10 -5.78 6.55
N ASP A 204 -22.83 -5.98 6.90
CA ASP A 204 -22.27 -5.67 8.22
C ASP A 204 -22.30 -4.17 8.53
N LEU A 205 -22.00 -3.33 7.52
CA LEU A 205 -21.95 -1.88 7.67
C LEU A 205 -22.80 -1.21 6.58
N TYR A 206 -23.82 -0.46 6.96
CA TYR A 206 -24.73 0.16 5.98
C TYR A 206 -25.21 1.55 6.38
N ARG A 207 -25.72 2.30 5.39
CA ARG A 207 -26.34 3.61 5.58
C ARG A 207 -27.87 3.47 5.62
N LYS A 208 -28.49 4.01 6.66
CA LYS A 208 -29.94 4.13 6.80
C LYS A 208 -30.30 5.43 7.51
N ASP A 209 -31.29 6.19 6.99
CA ASP A 209 -31.80 7.43 7.58
C ASP A 209 -30.71 8.45 7.94
N GLY A 210 -29.70 8.59 7.05
CA GLY A 210 -28.58 9.50 7.26
C GLY A 210 -27.55 9.06 8.31
N LYS A 211 -27.72 7.87 8.89
CA LYS A 211 -26.82 7.26 9.88
C LYS A 211 -26.11 6.06 9.30
N VAL A 212 -24.97 5.74 9.89
CA VAL A 212 -24.20 4.51 9.60
C VAL A 212 -24.51 3.51 10.72
N TRP A 213 -24.79 2.28 10.34
CA TRP A 213 -25.10 1.16 11.23
C TRP A 213 -24.06 0.08 11.04
N LEU A 214 -23.54 -0.44 12.14
CA LEU A 214 -22.69 -1.64 12.22
C LEU A 214 -23.50 -2.71 12.98
N VAL A 215 -23.62 -3.91 12.40
CA VAL A 215 -24.41 -5.04 12.94
C VAL A 215 -23.51 -6.08 13.54
#